data_bc3825e381cdf2e55d69cd080894cfa9
#
_entry.id   bc3825e381cdf2e55d69cd080894cfa9
#
_cell.length_a   1.000
_cell.length_b   1.000
_cell.length_c   1.000
_cell.angle_alpha   90.00
_cell.angle_beta   90.00
_cell.angle_gamma   90.00
#
_symmetry.space_group_name_H-M   'P 1'
#
loop_
_entity.id
_entity.type
_entity.pdbx_description
1 polymer ?
#
loop_
_entity_poly.entity_id
_entity_poly.type
_entity_poly.pdbx_seq_one_letter_code
_entity_poly.pdbx_strand_id
1 'polypeptide(L)'
;MQLFACNSPESRQLNDSVAFMMRIRLSDTPSDIMTFTVPKGYCAAHPARPGSPEDNYLTMVSNLANSLQSQLPIKVSDAITITQIHFDAAKRTLHRHIIVTDPEFPSKSLSAIRTRLRQHTENTFCTSPPFASGNSHYAFHEHFTFANRPGSVDVVIPQSFCANRR
;
A
#
# COMPACT_ATOMS: atom_id res chain seq x y z
N MET A 1 7.59 7.52 2.94
CA MET A 1 7.86 6.93 4.26
C MET A 1 8.78 7.78 5.15
N GLN A 2 9.81 8.41 4.58
CA GLN A 2 10.69 9.36 5.31
C GLN A 2 9.92 10.52 5.98
N LEU A 3 8.76 10.91 5.45
CA LEU A 3 7.92 12.00 5.99
C LEU A 3 7.17 11.64 7.30
N PHE A 4 6.90 10.38 7.58
CA PHE A 4 6.26 10.01 8.84
C PHE A 4 7.13 10.34 10.06
N ALA A 5 8.42 10.09 9.93
CA ALA A 5 9.38 10.40 10.97
C ALA A 5 9.47 11.91 11.27
N CYS A 6 8.99 12.77 10.36
CA CYS A 6 9.11 14.22 10.49
C CYS A 6 7.80 14.93 10.86
N ASN A 7 6.70 14.21 11.05
CA ASN A 7 5.38 14.84 11.26
C ASN A 7 5.11 15.25 12.71
N SER A 8 5.77 14.66 13.69
CA SER A 8 5.64 15.08 15.09
C SER A 8 6.87 15.87 15.56
N PRO A 9 6.71 16.82 16.47
CA PRO A 9 7.82 17.55 17.08
C PRO A 9 8.86 16.62 17.72
N GLU A 10 8.37 15.58 18.41
CA GLU A 10 9.21 14.59 19.12
C GLU A 10 10.05 13.79 18.12
N SER A 11 9.43 13.32 17.03
CA SER A 11 10.15 12.59 15.98
C SER A 11 11.21 13.45 15.30
N ARG A 12 10.96 14.75 15.11
CA ARG A 12 11.93 15.70 14.55
C ARG A 12 13.12 15.85 15.48
N GLN A 13 12.85 16.17 16.75
CA GLN A 13 13.90 16.33 17.74
C GLN A 13 14.75 15.06 17.88
N LEU A 14 14.12 13.90 17.83
CA LEU A 14 14.83 12.63 17.86
C LEU A 14 15.67 12.42 16.59
N ASN A 15 15.16 12.80 15.39
CA ASN A 15 15.89 12.67 14.14
C ASN A 15 17.11 13.59 14.04
N ASP A 16 17.15 14.69 14.77
CA ASP A 16 18.33 15.54 14.89
C ASP A 16 19.51 14.80 15.58
N SER A 17 19.18 13.79 16.36
CA SER A 17 20.17 13.02 17.14
C SER A 17 20.48 11.65 16.53
N VAL A 18 19.48 10.99 15.94
CA VAL A 18 19.60 9.61 15.44
C VAL A 18 18.95 9.43 14.07
N ALA A 19 19.40 8.43 13.33
CA ALA A 19 18.68 7.95 12.14
C ALA A 19 17.57 6.99 12.56
N PHE A 20 16.44 7.00 11.83
CA PHE A 20 15.38 6.02 12.03
C PHE A 20 15.50 4.88 11.00
N MET A 21 15.27 3.68 11.47
CA MET A 21 15.11 2.52 10.62
C MET A 21 13.71 1.95 10.82
N MET A 22 12.93 1.89 9.76
CA MET A 22 11.61 1.27 9.77
C MET A 22 11.64 0.00 8.94
N ARG A 23 11.14 -1.08 9.50
CA ARG A 23 10.98 -2.36 8.81
C ARG A 23 9.50 -2.65 8.65
N ILE A 24 9.07 -2.83 7.42
CA ILE A 24 7.69 -3.21 7.09
C ILE A 24 7.72 -4.64 6.56
N ARG A 25 6.97 -5.52 7.22
CA ARG A 25 6.75 -6.87 6.72
C ARG A 25 5.63 -6.80 5.67
N LEU A 26 5.91 -7.29 4.47
CA LEU A 26 4.95 -7.28 3.34
C LEU A 26 4.09 -8.54 3.29
N SER A 27 4.56 -9.64 3.88
CA SER A 27 3.86 -10.92 3.97
C SER A 27 4.28 -11.66 5.25
N ASP A 28 3.68 -12.83 5.51
CA ASP A 28 4.08 -13.70 6.62
C ASP A 28 5.43 -14.40 6.39
N THR A 29 6.02 -14.24 5.21
CA THR A 29 7.33 -14.79 4.86
C THR A 29 8.44 -13.94 5.49
N PRO A 30 9.37 -14.53 6.26
CA PRO A 30 10.42 -13.77 6.95
C PRO A 30 11.34 -12.95 6.04
N SER A 31 11.47 -13.32 4.76
CA SER A 31 12.30 -12.62 3.77
C SER A 31 11.64 -11.36 3.19
N ASP A 32 10.33 -11.19 3.34
CA ASP A 32 9.58 -10.10 2.73
C ASP A 32 9.55 -8.87 3.65
N ILE A 33 10.73 -8.40 4.03
CA ILE A 33 10.89 -7.21 4.87
C ILE A 33 11.43 -6.07 4.02
N MET A 34 10.65 -5.02 3.86
CA MET A 34 11.12 -3.76 3.31
C MET A 34 11.70 -2.88 4.42
N THR A 35 12.95 -2.46 4.25
CA THR A 35 13.64 -1.62 5.23
C THR A 35 13.79 -0.21 4.66
N PHE A 36 13.38 0.79 5.43
CA PHE A 36 13.53 2.20 5.11
C PHE A 36 14.41 2.85 6.17
N THR A 37 15.38 3.64 5.72
CA THR A 37 16.22 4.43 6.60
C THR A 37 15.93 5.91 6.40
N VAL A 38 15.63 6.62 7.49
CA VAL A 38 15.58 8.08 7.53
C VAL A 38 16.88 8.55 8.13
N PRO A 39 17.76 9.19 7.35
CA PRO A 39 19.06 9.66 7.85
C PRO A 39 18.89 10.66 9.01
N LYS A 40 19.89 10.72 9.88
CA LYS A 40 19.98 11.77 10.90
C LYS A 40 19.91 13.15 10.25
N GLY A 41 19.15 14.06 10.84
CA GLY A 41 18.97 15.45 10.35
C GLY A 41 18.06 15.57 9.12
N TYR A 42 17.49 14.48 8.63
CA TYR A 42 16.59 14.51 7.46
C TYR A 42 15.40 15.43 7.67
N CYS A 43 14.80 15.43 8.88
CA CYS A 43 13.63 16.23 9.19
C CYS A 43 13.92 17.74 9.22
N ALA A 44 15.13 18.13 9.54
CA ALA A 44 15.54 19.54 9.48
C ALA A 44 15.62 20.05 8.03
N ALA A 45 16.13 19.23 7.12
CA ALA A 45 16.20 19.55 5.69
C ALA A 45 14.83 19.41 4.97
N HIS A 46 13.88 18.70 5.57
CA HIS A 46 12.55 18.42 5.02
C HIS A 46 11.46 18.83 6.03
N PRO A 47 11.24 20.12 6.27
CA PRO A 47 10.24 20.60 7.21
C PRO A 47 8.85 20.09 6.81
N ALA A 48 7.98 19.81 7.81
CA ALA A 48 6.61 19.47 7.55
C ALA A 48 5.95 20.57 6.72
N ARG A 49 5.29 20.19 5.64
CA ARG A 49 4.52 21.15 4.86
C ARG A 49 3.34 21.62 5.70
N PRO A 50 2.98 22.91 5.64
CA PRO A 50 1.72 23.39 6.20
C PRO A 50 0.58 22.62 5.52
N GLY A 51 -0.26 22.00 6.29
CA GLY A 51 -1.42 21.23 5.82
C GLY A 51 -2.09 20.52 6.99
N SER A 52 -3.31 20.05 6.79
CA SER A 52 -3.96 19.21 7.78
C SER A 52 -3.16 17.91 7.96
N PRO A 53 -3.26 17.21 9.10
CA PRO A 53 -2.69 15.88 9.28
C PRO A 53 -3.10 14.92 8.16
N GLU A 54 -4.32 15.07 7.64
CA GLU A 54 -4.87 14.29 6.54
C GLU A 54 -4.15 14.58 5.21
N ASP A 55 -3.93 15.86 4.87
CA ASP A 55 -3.21 16.23 3.65
C ASP A 55 -1.77 15.74 3.67
N ASN A 56 -1.12 15.83 4.84
CA ASN A 56 0.22 15.28 5.04
C ASN A 56 0.25 13.76 4.83
N TYR A 57 -0.78 13.06 5.31
CA TYR A 57 -0.92 11.62 5.13
C TYR A 57 -1.11 11.24 3.66
N LEU A 58 -2.02 11.89 2.94
CA LEU A 58 -2.27 11.64 1.52
C LEU A 58 -1.03 11.96 0.66
N THR A 59 -0.32 13.05 0.98
CA THR A 59 0.96 13.39 0.33
C THR A 59 1.99 12.28 0.52
N MET A 60 2.07 11.71 1.72
CA MET A 60 2.96 10.59 2.01
C MET A 60 2.58 9.34 1.21
N VAL A 61 1.30 8.99 1.14
CA VAL A 61 0.83 7.85 0.34
C VAL A 61 1.19 8.04 -1.13
N SER A 62 1.00 9.25 -1.67
CA SER A 62 1.39 9.60 -3.03
C SER A 62 2.89 9.41 -3.27
N ASN A 63 3.73 9.92 -2.37
CA ASN A 63 5.17 9.80 -2.47
C ASN A 63 5.63 8.33 -2.36
N LEU A 64 4.99 7.53 -1.50
CA LEU A 64 5.25 6.11 -1.40
C LEU A 64 4.90 5.39 -2.70
N ALA A 65 3.71 5.64 -3.25
CA ALA A 65 3.30 5.05 -4.52
C ALA A 65 4.29 5.39 -5.64
N ASN A 66 4.72 6.65 -5.73
CA ASN A 66 5.72 7.10 -6.70
C ASN A 66 7.09 6.44 -6.49
N SER A 67 7.52 6.24 -5.25
CA SER A 67 8.80 5.57 -4.97
C SER A 67 8.78 4.09 -5.33
N LEU A 68 7.62 3.44 -5.24
CA LEU A 68 7.45 2.04 -5.62
C LEU A 68 7.40 1.85 -7.14
N GLN A 69 7.06 2.88 -7.91
CA GLN A 69 7.07 2.83 -9.39
C GLN A 69 8.44 2.40 -9.95
N SER A 70 9.53 2.86 -9.35
CA SER A 70 10.89 2.52 -9.79
C SER A 70 11.30 1.07 -9.47
N GLN A 71 10.53 0.38 -8.64
CA GLN A 71 10.77 -1.00 -8.21
C GLN A 71 9.90 -2.02 -8.95
N LEU A 72 8.99 -1.55 -9.78
CA LEU A 72 8.09 -2.42 -10.54
C LEU A 72 8.83 -3.17 -11.66
N PRO A 73 8.42 -4.41 -11.97
CA PRO A 73 7.38 -5.18 -11.32
C PRO A 73 7.83 -5.77 -9.97
N ILE A 74 6.94 -5.75 -8.96
CA ILE A 74 7.22 -6.33 -7.64
C ILE A 74 6.57 -7.72 -7.58
N LYS A 75 7.39 -8.76 -7.45
CA LYS A 75 6.93 -10.13 -7.24
C LYS A 75 6.61 -10.32 -5.75
N VAL A 76 5.33 -10.40 -5.42
CA VAL A 76 4.87 -10.61 -4.03
C VAL A 76 4.91 -12.09 -3.67
N SER A 77 4.59 -12.96 -4.63
CA SER A 77 4.69 -14.42 -4.52
C SER A 77 4.85 -15.02 -5.92
N ASP A 78 4.98 -16.35 -6.01
CA ASP A 78 5.00 -17.02 -7.32
C ASP A 78 3.70 -16.84 -8.12
N ALA A 79 2.60 -16.59 -7.42
CA ALA A 79 1.29 -16.40 -8.03
C ALA A 79 0.90 -14.92 -8.22
N ILE A 80 1.61 -13.95 -7.64
CA ILE A 80 1.18 -12.55 -7.58
C ILE A 80 2.33 -11.60 -7.92
N THR A 81 2.13 -10.78 -8.95
CA THR A 81 3.07 -9.74 -9.35
C THR A 81 2.35 -8.40 -9.47
N ILE A 82 2.83 -7.38 -8.77
CA ILE A 82 2.34 -6.00 -8.91
C ILE A 82 3.10 -5.35 -10.06
N THR A 83 2.36 -4.85 -11.06
CA THR A 83 2.94 -4.23 -12.26
C THR A 83 2.74 -2.73 -12.35
N GLN A 84 1.75 -2.20 -11.63
CA GLN A 84 1.53 -0.76 -11.51
C GLN A 84 1.04 -0.42 -10.11
N ILE A 85 1.43 0.74 -9.63
CA ILE A 85 0.93 1.33 -8.39
C ILE A 85 0.90 2.85 -8.55
N HIS A 86 -0.22 3.51 -8.27
CA HIS A 86 -0.29 4.96 -8.23
C HIS A 86 -1.39 5.43 -7.27
N PHE A 87 -1.26 6.65 -6.79
CA PHE A 87 -2.24 7.28 -5.94
C PHE A 87 -2.94 8.42 -6.68
N ASP A 88 -4.25 8.29 -6.88
CA ASP A 88 -5.11 9.36 -7.39
C ASP A 88 -5.53 10.26 -6.21
N ALA A 89 -4.87 11.39 -6.05
CA ALA A 89 -5.11 12.31 -4.95
C ALA A 89 -6.51 12.96 -5.04
N ALA A 90 -7.06 13.19 -6.24
CA ALA A 90 -8.37 13.80 -6.42
C ALA A 90 -9.50 12.86 -6.00
N LYS A 91 -9.35 11.56 -6.25
CA LYS A 91 -10.31 10.52 -5.86
C LYS A 91 -9.95 9.87 -4.52
N ARG A 92 -8.83 10.23 -3.92
CA ARG A 92 -8.28 9.59 -2.72
C ARG A 92 -8.27 8.07 -2.86
N THR A 93 -7.69 7.57 -3.95
CA THR A 93 -7.70 6.14 -4.25
C THR A 93 -6.30 5.66 -4.57
N LEU A 94 -5.84 4.63 -3.87
CA LEU A 94 -4.64 3.90 -4.20
C LEU A 94 -4.97 2.79 -5.18
N HIS A 95 -4.43 2.86 -6.39
CA HIS A 95 -4.60 1.90 -7.47
C HIS A 95 -3.42 0.96 -7.55
N ARG A 96 -3.70 -0.34 -7.72
CA ARG A 96 -2.70 -1.36 -8.05
C ARG A 96 -3.17 -2.20 -9.22
N HIS A 97 -2.26 -2.47 -10.16
CA HIS A 97 -2.46 -3.48 -11.17
C HIS A 97 -1.66 -4.73 -10.82
N ILE A 98 -2.33 -5.87 -10.79
CA ILE A 98 -1.80 -7.14 -10.30
C ILE A 98 -2.00 -8.20 -11.36
N ILE A 99 -0.91 -8.90 -11.71
CA ILE A 99 -0.97 -10.12 -12.54
C ILE A 99 -1.02 -11.32 -11.61
N VAL A 100 -2.02 -12.19 -11.84
CA VAL A 100 -2.19 -13.44 -11.10
C VAL A 100 -1.86 -14.63 -12.01
N THR A 101 -0.98 -15.51 -11.51
CA THR A 101 -0.53 -16.73 -12.21
C THR A 101 -1.04 -18.02 -11.54
N ASP A 102 -2.11 -17.93 -10.72
CA ASP A 102 -2.68 -19.08 -10.03
C ASP A 102 -3.16 -20.16 -11.03
N PRO A 103 -2.61 -21.39 -10.99
CA PRO A 103 -2.95 -22.46 -11.92
C PRO A 103 -4.39 -22.97 -11.77
N GLU A 104 -5.06 -22.69 -10.66
CA GLU A 104 -6.46 -23.10 -10.46
C GLU A 104 -7.47 -22.12 -11.12
N PHE A 105 -7.09 -20.90 -11.39
CA PHE A 105 -8.02 -19.87 -11.90
C PHE A 105 -8.55 -20.14 -13.31
N PRO A 106 -7.82 -20.76 -14.26
CA PRO A 106 -8.38 -21.07 -15.57
C PRO A 106 -9.66 -21.91 -15.54
N SER A 107 -9.80 -22.80 -14.53
CA SER A 107 -10.97 -23.69 -14.40
C SER A 107 -12.18 -23.04 -13.71
N LYS A 108 -12.03 -21.87 -13.10
CA LYS A 108 -13.10 -21.19 -12.32
C LYS A 108 -13.82 -20.13 -13.13
N SER A 109 -15.08 -19.89 -12.82
CA SER A 109 -15.82 -18.74 -13.39
C SER A 109 -15.23 -17.41 -12.89
N LEU A 110 -15.33 -16.33 -13.70
CA LEU A 110 -14.89 -14.99 -13.27
C LEU A 110 -15.63 -14.52 -12.03
N SER A 111 -16.89 -14.92 -11.85
CA SER A 111 -17.66 -14.60 -10.63
C SER A 111 -17.06 -15.24 -9.39
N ALA A 112 -16.72 -16.52 -9.45
CA ALA A 112 -16.08 -17.21 -8.34
C ALA A 112 -14.69 -16.63 -8.00
N ILE A 113 -13.92 -16.28 -9.03
CA ILE A 113 -12.62 -15.63 -8.86
C ILE A 113 -12.80 -14.25 -8.20
N ARG A 114 -13.75 -13.45 -8.67
CA ARG A 114 -14.05 -12.13 -8.08
C ARG A 114 -14.39 -12.24 -6.59
N THR A 115 -15.22 -13.18 -6.22
CA THR A 115 -15.60 -13.40 -4.82
C THR A 115 -14.38 -13.75 -3.98
N ARG A 116 -13.53 -14.68 -4.45
CA ARG A 116 -12.31 -15.10 -3.75
C ARG A 116 -11.30 -13.94 -3.60
N LEU A 117 -11.04 -13.22 -4.70
CA LEU A 117 -10.12 -12.07 -4.68
C LEU A 117 -10.64 -10.97 -3.77
N ARG A 118 -11.93 -10.66 -3.83
CA ARG A 118 -12.54 -9.66 -2.96
C ARG A 118 -12.38 -10.04 -1.48
N GLN A 119 -12.72 -11.26 -1.08
CA GLN A 119 -12.55 -11.73 0.29
C GLN A 119 -11.10 -11.67 0.74
N HIS A 120 -10.17 -12.11 -0.12
CA HIS A 120 -8.74 -12.04 0.17
C HIS A 120 -8.27 -10.61 0.36
N THR A 121 -8.59 -9.71 -0.57
CA THR A 121 -8.23 -8.29 -0.51
C THR A 121 -8.81 -7.63 0.75
N GLU A 122 -10.10 -7.79 1.01
CA GLU A 122 -10.76 -7.25 2.19
C GLU A 122 -10.09 -7.73 3.49
N ASN A 123 -9.78 -9.03 3.58
CA ASN A 123 -9.11 -9.56 4.76
C ASN A 123 -7.69 -8.99 4.89
N THR A 124 -6.88 -9.03 3.83
CA THR A 124 -5.51 -8.54 3.85
C THR A 124 -5.45 -7.07 4.25
N PHE A 125 -6.30 -6.21 3.68
CA PHE A 125 -6.29 -4.79 3.99
C PHE A 125 -6.81 -4.49 5.40
N CYS A 126 -7.87 -5.14 5.84
CA CYS A 126 -8.47 -4.82 7.14
C CYS A 126 -7.76 -5.49 8.32
N THR A 127 -6.97 -6.55 8.12
CA THR A 127 -6.17 -7.17 9.18
C THR A 127 -4.76 -6.60 9.30
N SER A 128 -4.25 -5.95 8.26
CA SER A 128 -2.94 -5.29 8.29
C SER A 128 -3.07 -3.88 8.86
N PRO A 129 -2.48 -3.57 10.03
CA PRO A 129 -2.66 -2.27 10.69
C PRO A 129 -2.36 -1.06 9.82
N PRO A 130 -1.27 -1.02 8.99
CA PRO A 130 -1.00 0.12 8.13
C PRO A 130 -2.10 0.37 7.10
N PHE A 131 -2.64 -0.69 6.50
CA PHE A 131 -3.70 -0.56 5.50
C PHE A 131 -5.06 -0.27 6.15
N ALA A 132 -5.38 -0.92 7.26
CA ALA A 132 -6.62 -0.67 7.98
C ALA A 132 -6.73 0.78 8.46
N SER A 133 -5.65 1.35 9.00
CA SER A 133 -5.62 2.76 9.35
C SER A 133 -5.63 3.67 8.11
N GLY A 134 -4.93 3.29 7.05
CA GLY A 134 -4.95 3.99 5.76
C GLY A 134 -6.34 4.07 5.14
N ASN A 135 -7.12 3.01 5.27
CA ASN A 135 -8.48 2.98 4.71
C ASN A 135 -9.43 4.02 5.31
N SER A 136 -9.13 4.61 6.46
CA SER A 136 -9.89 5.77 6.97
C SER A 136 -9.71 7.02 6.11
N HIS A 137 -8.62 7.13 5.35
CA HIS A 137 -8.23 8.30 4.59
C HIS A 137 -8.40 8.12 3.07
N TYR A 138 -8.32 6.89 2.56
CA TYR A 138 -8.42 6.61 1.12
C TYR A 138 -9.01 5.23 0.82
N ALA A 139 -9.53 5.09 -0.39
CA ALA A 139 -10.00 3.82 -0.94
C ALA A 139 -8.85 3.04 -1.59
N PHE A 140 -9.01 1.72 -1.73
CA PHE A 140 -8.14 0.87 -2.53
C PHE A 140 -8.87 0.39 -3.76
N HIS A 141 -8.18 0.38 -4.89
CA HIS A 141 -8.66 -0.21 -6.14
C HIS A 141 -7.61 -1.16 -6.69
N GLU A 142 -7.92 -2.44 -6.75
CA GLU A 142 -7.07 -3.47 -7.31
C GLU A 142 -7.66 -3.96 -8.63
N HIS A 143 -6.88 -3.83 -9.70
CA HIS A 143 -7.18 -4.38 -11.00
C HIS A 143 -6.37 -5.66 -11.20
N PHE A 144 -7.04 -6.81 -11.21
CA PHE A 144 -6.43 -8.12 -11.40
C PHE A 144 -6.56 -8.54 -12.86
N THR A 145 -5.43 -8.90 -13.47
CA THR A 145 -5.38 -9.64 -14.74
C THR A 145 -4.76 -11.02 -14.51
N PHE A 146 -4.97 -11.93 -15.45
CA PHE A 146 -4.58 -13.34 -15.28
C PHE A 146 -3.62 -13.73 -16.40
N ALA A 147 -2.47 -14.33 -16.05
CA ALA A 147 -1.48 -14.77 -17.04
C ALA A 147 -2.02 -15.89 -17.94
N ASN A 148 -2.91 -16.74 -17.41
CA ASN A 148 -3.33 -17.98 -18.05
C ASN A 148 -4.78 -17.97 -18.61
N ARG A 149 -5.43 -16.79 -18.60
CA ARG A 149 -6.80 -16.65 -19.14
C ARG A 149 -7.12 -15.20 -19.50
N PRO A 150 -8.03 -14.96 -20.46
CA PRO A 150 -8.54 -13.63 -20.74
C PRO A 150 -9.49 -13.12 -19.64
N GLY A 151 -9.63 -11.79 -19.57
CA GLY A 151 -10.51 -11.10 -18.64
C GLY A 151 -9.78 -10.51 -17.45
N SER A 152 -10.48 -9.70 -16.69
CA SER A 152 -9.97 -9.03 -15.49
C SER A 152 -11.03 -8.97 -14.40
N VAL A 153 -10.59 -8.67 -13.20
CA VAL A 153 -11.45 -8.46 -12.04
C VAL A 153 -11.01 -7.21 -11.33
N ASP A 154 -11.96 -6.30 -11.08
CA ASP A 154 -11.75 -5.14 -10.23
C ASP A 154 -12.28 -5.42 -8.82
N VAL A 155 -11.48 -5.08 -7.83
CA VAL A 155 -11.86 -5.11 -6.42
C VAL A 155 -11.65 -3.72 -5.84
N VAL A 156 -12.72 -3.14 -5.32
CA VAL A 156 -12.68 -1.82 -4.67
C VAL A 156 -13.01 -2.01 -3.19
N ILE A 157 -12.13 -1.50 -2.34
CA ILE A 157 -12.35 -1.35 -0.89
C ILE A 157 -12.63 0.14 -0.65
N PRO A 158 -13.87 0.52 -0.39
CA PRO A 158 -14.23 1.94 -0.19
C PRO A 158 -13.50 2.52 1.03
N GLN A 159 -13.33 3.83 1.05
CA GLN A 159 -12.85 4.52 2.24
C GLN A 159 -13.70 4.15 3.47
N SER A 160 -13.06 3.98 4.60
CA SER A 160 -13.66 3.61 5.90
C SER A 160 -14.33 2.22 5.95
N PHE A 161 -14.17 1.37 4.93
CA PHE A 161 -14.73 0.02 4.91
C PHE A 161 -14.26 -0.83 6.09
N CYS A 162 -12.96 -0.79 6.41
CA CYS A 162 -12.38 -1.60 7.48
C CYS A 162 -12.87 -1.18 8.88
N ALA A 163 -13.21 0.09 9.09
CA ALA A 163 -13.75 0.58 10.36
C ALA A 163 -15.14 -0.02 10.67
N ASN A 164 -15.90 -0.33 9.63
CA ASN A 164 -17.28 -0.85 9.74
C ASN A 164 -17.35 -2.38 9.83
N ARG A 165 -16.19 -3.06 9.83
CA ARG A 165 -16.07 -4.53 9.90
C ARG A 165 -15.73 -5.09 11.28
N ARG A 166 -15.65 -4.23 12.30
CA ARG A 166 -15.33 -4.63 13.68
C ARG A 166 -16.56 -5.16 14.41
#